data_288693890347e5a300c2d02c15f091a4
#
_entry.id   288693890347e5a300c2d02c15f091a4
#
_cell.length_a   1.000
_cell.length_b   1.000
_cell.length_c   1.000
_cell.angle_alpha   90.00
_cell.angle_beta   90.00
_cell.angle_gamma   90.00
#
_symmetry.space_group_name_H-M   'P 1'
#
loop_
_entity.id
_entity.type
_entity.pdbx_description
1 polymer ?
#
loop_
_entity_poly.entity_id
_entity_poly.type
_entity_poly.pdbx_seq_one_letter_code
_entity_poly.pdbx_strand_id
1 'polypeptide(L)'
;MDPALRASFLQQLQQVYTAMDAAYGQAAAAYGFACNGCEESCCHTRFHHHTLIEYLGLREGFNQLPADRQAEIRERSAAVAEQHAQDLATGADSKPMCPLNSAGRCGLYARRPMICRLHGIPHELHPPQRPPQLGPGCGEFHRRCGRTNYHAFDRTPLYGELARLEAECRQALGRRRKIRMTVAEMLLTDEVGE
;
A
#
# COMPACT_ATOMS: atom_id res chain seq x y z
N MET A 1 17.77 14.70 -2.47
CA MET A 1 16.59 15.54 -2.86
C MET A 1 16.54 16.76 -1.95
N ASP A 2 16.33 17.93 -2.54
CA ASP A 2 16.08 19.16 -1.79
C ASP A 2 14.92 18.96 -0.79
N PRO A 3 15.07 19.38 0.49
CA PRO A 3 14.03 19.20 1.53
C PRO A 3 12.68 19.85 1.18
N ALA A 4 12.69 21.05 0.57
CA ALA A 4 11.46 21.74 0.18
C ALA A 4 10.73 21.00 -0.94
N LEU A 5 11.46 20.50 -1.93
CA LEU A 5 10.91 19.70 -3.01
C LEU A 5 10.33 18.39 -2.48
N ARG A 6 11.04 17.72 -1.55
CA ARG A 6 10.53 16.52 -0.88
C ARG A 6 9.22 16.78 -0.15
N ALA A 7 9.17 17.85 0.64
CA ALA A 7 7.96 18.23 1.38
C ALA A 7 6.77 18.48 0.44
N SER A 8 6.99 19.15 -0.70
CA SER A 8 5.97 19.38 -1.71
C SER A 8 5.41 18.07 -2.29
N PHE A 9 6.26 17.11 -2.66
CA PHE A 9 5.82 15.81 -3.15
C PHE A 9 5.05 15.01 -2.08
N LEU A 10 5.49 15.04 -0.84
CA LEU A 10 4.80 14.36 0.26
C LEU A 10 3.44 14.98 0.56
N GLN A 11 3.30 16.29 0.41
CA GLN A 11 2.01 16.98 0.53
C GLN A 11 1.05 16.57 -0.60
N GLN A 12 1.52 16.49 -1.83
CA GLN A 12 0.72 16.02 -2.96
C GLN A 12 0.31 14.54 -2.78
N LEU A 13 1.23 13.68 -2.32
CA LEU A 13 0.90 12.29 -1.98
C LEU A 13 -0.21 12.22 -0.93
N GLN A 14 -0.17 13.07 0.09
CA GLN A 14 -1.22 13.11 1.11
C GLN A 14 -2.58 13.52 0.53
N GLN A 15 -2.62 14.42 -0.45
CA GLN A 15 -3.86 14.79 -1.17
C GLN A 15 -4.42 13.58 -1.96
N VAL A 16 -3.56 12.88 -2.68
CA VAL A 16 -3.94 11.64 -3.40
C VAL A 16 -4.47 10.60 -2.41
N TYR A 17 -3.82 10.42 -1.27
CA TYR A 17 -4.27 9.47 -0.24
C TYR A 17 -5.60 9.88 0.38
N THR A 18 -5.85 11.16 0.59
CA THR A 18 -7.15 11.67 1.07
C THR A 18 -8.26 11.37 0.07
N ALA A 19 -8.01 11.58 -1.22
CA ALA A 19 -8.98 11.24 -2.27
C ALA A 19 -9.26 9.73 -2.32
N MET A 20 -8.23 8.89 -2.17
CA MET A 20 -8.38 7.42 -2.09
C MET A 20 -9.21 6.99 -0.89
N ASP A 21 -8.94 7.54 0.29
CA ASP A 21 -9.69 7.19 1.52
C ASP A 21 -11.16 7.64 1.41
N ALA A 22 -11.44 8.81 0.82
CA ALA A 22 -12.79 9.30 0.58
C ALA A 22 -13.56 8.39 -0.40
N ALA A 23 -12.96 8.07 -1.55
CA ALA A 23 -13.56 7.22 -2.56
C ALA A 23 -13.81 5.80 -2.03
N TYR A 24 -12.83 5.22 -1.32
CA TYR A 24 -13.00 3.93 -0.66
C TYR A 24 -14.12 3.97 0.38
N GLY A 25 -14.16 5.00 1.23
CA GLY A 25 -15.17 5.16 2.27
C GLY A 25 -16.59 5.22 1.69
N GLN A 26 -16.78 5.95 0.58
CA GLN A 26 -18.08 6.01 -0.11
C GLN A 26 -18.49 4.65 -0.67
N ALA A 27 -17.58 3.96 -1.35
CA ALA A 27 -17.86 2.64 -1.91
C ALA A 27 -18.11 1.59 -0.81
N ALA A 28 -17.33 1.59 0.26
CA ALA A 28 -17.50 0.69 1.39
C ALA A 28 -18.84 0.94 2.12
N ALA A 29 -19.25 2.20 2.29
CA ALA A 29 -20.52 2.57 2.90
C ALA A 29 -21.72 2.07 2.08
N ALA A 30 -21.65 2.07 0.74
CA ALA A 30 -22.70 1.51 -0.11
C ALA A 30 -22.96 0.02 0.14
N TYR A 31 -21.90 -0.71 0.56
CA TYR A 31 -22.01 -2.11 0.97
C TYR A 31 -22.36 -2.31 2.45
N GLY A 32 -22.40 -1.26 3.26
CA GLY A 32 -22.41 -1.38 4.72
C GLY A 32 -21.16 -2.07 5.27
N PHE A 33 -20.05 -2.02 4.51
CA PHE A 33 -18.79 -2.69 4.87
C PHE A 33 -17.89 -1.73 5.64
N ALA A 34 -17.38 -2.21 6.78
CA ALA A 34 -16.33 -1.55 7.54
C ALA A 34 -15.20 -2.55 7.81
N CYS A 35 -13.96 -2.17 7.49
CA CYS A 35 -12.77 -2.96 7.78
C CYS A 35 -12.32 -2.72 9.23
N ASN A 36 -12.72 -3.59 10.16
CA ASN A 36 -12.48 -3.45 11.61
C ASN A 36 -11.44 -4.44 12.14
N GLY A 37 -10.51 -4.90 11.30
CA GLY A 37 -9.63 -6.01 11.59
C GLY A 37 -10.33 -7.35 11.34
N CYS A 38 -9.64 -8.27 10.74
CA CYS A 38 -10.14 -9.60 10.42
C CYS A 38 -8.99 -10.61 10.52
N GLU A 39 -9.33 -11.89 10.63
CA GLU A 39 -8.34 -12.98 10.65
C GLU A 39 -7.57 -13.03 9.33
N GLU A 40 -8.24 -12.79 8.20
CA GLU A 40 -7.64 -12.67 6.87
C GLU A 40 -7.18 -11.22 6.59
N SER A 41 -6.43 -10.63 7.51
CA SER A 41 -5.95 -9.26 7.39
C SER A 41 -5.14 -9.05 6.10
N CYS A 42 -5.36 -7.92 5.42
CA CYS A 42 -4.52 -7.49 4.30
C CYS A 42 -3.02 -7.43 4.66
N CYS A 43 -2.71 -7.37 5.96
CA CYS A 43 -1.33 -7.42 6.46
C CYS A 43 -0.66 -8.79 6.29
N HIS A 44 -1.39 -9.86 5.96
CA HIS A 44 -0.84 -11.15 5.56
C HIS A 44 -0.61 -11.28 4.05
N THR A 45 -1.07 -10.30 3.26
CA THR A 45 -0.90 -10.34 1.80
C THR A 45 0.46 -9.76 1.41
N ARG A 46 1.24 -10.51 0.65
CA ARG A 46 2.50 -10.03 0.07
C ARG A 46 2.23 -9.05 -1.07
N PHE A 47 1.95 -7.80 -0.73
CA PHE A 47 1.87 -6.73 -1.74
C PHE A 47 3.24 -6.25 -2.16
N HIS A 48 3.40 -5.99 -3.45
CA HIS A 48 4.55 -5.26 -3.98
C HIS A 48 4.11 -3.84 -4.35
N HIS A 49 4.89 -2.89 -3.91
CA HIS A 49 4.71 -1.46 -4.19
C HIS A 49 5.70 -1.06 -5.29
N HIS A 50 5.24 -0.21 -6.21
CA HIS A 50 5.98 0.08 -7.44
C HIS A 50 6.34 1.55 -7.59
N THR A 51 6.00 2.40 -6.62
CA THR A 51 6.17 3.84 -6.69
C THR A 51 7.21 4.35 -5.68
N LEU A 52 8.15 5.14 -6.17
CA LEU A 52 9.15 5.79 -5.35
C LEU A 52 8.53 6.79 -4.37
N ILE A 53 7.49 7.51 -4.81
CA ILE A 53 6.80 8.48 -3.95
C ILE A 53 6.14 7.82 -2.73
N GLU A 54 5.56 6.62 -2.87
CA GLU A 54 4.99 5.88 -1.74
C GLU A 54 6.10 5.36 -0.81
N TYR A 55 7.22 4.90 -1.37
CA TYR A 55 8.40 4.57 -0.57
C TYR A 55 8.85 5.77 0.27
N LEU A 56 9.01 6.95 -0.33
CA LEU A 56 9.40 8.17 0.37
C LEU A 56 8.40 8.55 1.46
N GLY A 57 7.09 8.42 1.19
CA GLY A 57 6.03 8.69 2.15
C GLY A 57 6.02 7.73 3.33
N LEU A 58 6.25 6.44 3.08
CA LEU A 58 6.36 5.43 4.13
C LEU A 58 7.60 5.66 4.99
N ARG A 59 8.76 5.89 4.37
CA ARG A 59 10.03 6.19 5.06
C ARG A 59 9.94 7.46 5.89
N GLU A 60 9.26 8.50 5.40
CA GLU A 60 9.02 9.72 6.17
C GLU A 60 8.27 9.43 7.47
N GLY A 61 7.17 8.68 7.39
CA GLY A 61 6.42 8.29 8.58
C GLY A 61 7.21 7.37 9.51
N PHE A 62 7.99 6.45 8.96
CA PHE A 62 8.83 5.55 9.76
C PHE A 62 9.93 6.32 10.52
N ASN A 63 10.61 7.27 9.89
CA ASN A 63 11.67 8.05 10.50
C ASN A 63 11.16 9.01 11.61
N GLN A 64 9.86 9.31 11.64
CA GLN A 64 9.21 10.09 12.69
C GLN A 64 8.85 9.28 13.93
N LEU A 65 8.95 7.95 13.88
CA LEU A 65 8.71 7.10 15.04
C LEU A 65 9.86 7.20 16.07
N PRO A 66 9.59 6.94 17.35
CA PRO A 66 10.64 6.77 18.35
C PRO A 66 11.67 5.70 17.97
N ALA A 67 12.91 5.85 18.37
CA ALA A 67 14.03 4.99 17.95
C ALA A 67 13.83 3.51 18.34
N ASP A 68 13.26 3.25 19.50
CA ASP A 68 12.92 1.92 19.98
C ASP A 68 11.88 1.24 19.06
N ARG A 69 10.86 1.99 18.64
CA ARG A 69 9.85 1.50 17.69
C ARG A 69 10.43 1.26 16.30
N GLN A 70 11.34 2.13 15.85
CA GLN A 70 12.05 1.91 14.58
C GLN A 70 12.89 0.62 14.64
N ALA A 71 13.60 0.37 15.74
CA ALA A 71 14.40 -0.83 15.92
C ALA A 71 13.53 -2.11 15.90
N GLU A 72 12.43 -2.13 16.66
CA GLU A 72 11.46 -3.24 16.67
C GLU A 72 10.89 -3.52 15.27
N ILE A 73 10.51 -2.47 14.55
CA ILE A 73 9.93 -2.62 13.21
C ILE A 73 10.99 -3.12 12.21
N ARG A 74 12.25 -2.67 12.31
CA ARG A 74 13.35 -3.18 11.46
C ARG A 74 13.61 -4.68 11.71
N GLU A 75 13.64 -5.10 12.97
CA GLU A 75 13.81 -6.51 13.31
C GLU A 75 12.69 -7.37 12.71
N ARG A 76 11.43 -6.97 12.88
CA ARG A 76 10.29 -7.64 12.26
C ARG A 76 10.35 -7.60 10.73
N SER A 77 10.82 -6.51 10.16
CA SER A 77 10.99 -6.39 8.70
C SER A 77 12.02 -7.36 8.17
N ALA A 78 13.14 -7.55 8.88
CA ALA A 78 14.17 -8.52 8.51
C ALA A 78 13.60 -9.95 8.53
N ALA A 79 12.89 -10.34 9.58
CA ALA A 79 12.25 -11.66 9.68
C ALA A 79 11.23 -11.90 8.56
N VAL A 80 10.39 -10.89 8.23
CA VAL A 80 9.41 -11.00 7.13
C VAL A 80 10.10 -11.10 5.77
N ALA A 81 11.15 -10.33 5.53
CA ALA A 81 11.89 -10.38 4.26
C ALA A 81 12.59 -11.74 4.09
N GLU A 82 13.17 -12.29 5.14
CA GLU A 82 13.78 -13.63 5.15
C GLU A 82 12.73 -14.70 4.84
N GLN A 83 11.57 -14.65 5.51
CA GLN A 83 10.47 -15.60 5.26
C GLN A 83 9.99 -15.52 3.80
N HIS A 84 9.85 -14.31 3.25
CA HIS A 84 9.50 -14.14 1.85
C HIS A 84 10.53 -14.75 0.90
N ALA A 85 11.83 -14.65 1.23
CA ALA A 85 12.90 -15.25 0.43
C ALA A 85 12.84 -16.79 0.50
N GLN A 86 12.60 -17.35 1.68
CA GLN A 86 12.41 -18.80 1.88
C GLN A 86 11.18 -19.31 1.12
N ASP A 87 10.05 -18.60 1.18
CA ASP A 87 8.84 -18.95 0.43
C ASP A 87 9.11 -19.00 -1.08
N LEU A 88 9.86 -18.00 -1.61
CA LEU A 88 10.23 -17.98 -3.03
C LEU A 88 11.13 -19.16 -3.41
N ALA A 89 12.06 -19.55 -2.54
CA ALA A 89 12.97 -20.67 -2.78
C ALA A 89 12.29 -22.04 -2.72
N THR A 90 11.28 -22.19 -1.86
CA THR A 90 10.59 -23.47 -1.61
C THR A 90 9.25 -23.62 -2.31
N GLY A 91 8.69 -22.54 -2.87
CA GLY A 91 7.33 -22.50 -3.40
C GLY A 91 6.25 -22.45 -2.32
N ALA A 92 6.61 -22.17 -1.06
CA ALA A 92 5.67 -22.01 0.04
C ALA A 92 4.95 -20.65 -0.01
N ASP A 93 3.87 -20.51 0.75
CA ASP A 93 3.11 -19.25 0.95
C ASP A 93 2.75 -19.11 2.44
N SER A 94 3.74 -18.78 3.27
CA SER A 94 3.60 -18.69 4.72
C SER A 94 2.79 -17.47 5.20
N LYS A 95 2.62 -16.46 4.35
CA LYS A 95 1.86 -15.23 4.64
C LYS A 95 2.25 -14.55 5.96
N PRO A 96 3.52 -14.21 6.16
CA PRO A 96 3.96 -13.57 7.40
C PRO A 96 3.24 -12.24 7.60
N MET A 97 2.98 -11.87 8.85
CA MET A 97 2.33 -10.61 9.22
C MET A 97 3.22 -9.42 8.82
N CYS A 98 2.63 -8.40 8.20
CA CYS A 98 3.32 -7.14 7.88
C CYS A 98 4.01 -6.55 9.12
N PRO A 99 5.28 -6.11 9.02
CA PRO A 99 6.04 -5.61 10.16
C PRO A 99 5.44 -4.36 10.82
N LEU A 100 4.60 -3.63 10.10
CA LEU A 100 3.89 -2.45 10.62
C LEU A 100 2.61 -2.79 11.40
N ASN A 101 2.18 -4.06 11.38
CA ASN A 101 0.98 -4.44 12.14
C ASN A 101 1.31 -4.51 13.64
N SER A 102 0.48 -3.85 14.43
CA SER A 102 0.51 -3.92 15.89
C SER A 102 -0.93 -4.03 16.39
N ALA A 103 -1.25 -5.11 17.09
CA ALA A 103 -2.59 -5.38 17.61
C ALA A 103 -3.72 -5.25 16.57
N GLY A 104 -3.49 -5.78 15.34
CA GLY A 104 -4.48 -5.77 14.26
C GLY A 104 -4.54 -4.47 13.46
N ARG A 105 -3.70 -3.48 13.75
CA ARG A 105 -3.67 -2.18 13.07
C ARG A 105 -2.29 -1.84 12.52
N CYS A 106 -2.27 -1.08 11.43
CA CYS A 106 -1.03 -0.55 10.87
C CYS A 106 -0.49 0.59 11.74
N GLY A 107 0.75 0.47 12.23
CA GLY A 107 1.42 1.51 13.01
C GLY A 107 1.70 2.80 12.22
N LEU A 108 1.68 2.74 10.89
CA LEU A 108 1.80 3.90 9.99
C LEU A 108 0.52 4.09 9.15
N TYR A 109 -0.65 4.05 9.81
CA TYR A 109 -1.94 4.03 9.12
C TYR A 109 -2.11 5.18 8.12
N ALA A 110 -1.72 6.40 8.48
CA ALA A 110 -1.79 7.57 7.61
C ALA A 110 -0.83 7.52 6.41
N ARG A 111 0.18 6.65 6.46
CA ARG A 111 1.20 6.49 5.43
C ARG A 111 1.08 5.17 4.64
N ARG A 112 -0.04 4.45 4.82
CA ARG A 112 -0.29 3.20 4.08
C ARG A 112 -0.20 3.44 2.57
N PRO A 113 0.51 2.60 1.83
CA PRO A 113 0.50 2.64 0.36
C PRO A 113 -0.90 2.41 -0.22
N MET A 114 -1.11 2.83 -1.47
CA MET A 114 -2.37 2.75 -2.20
C MET A 114 -3.03 1.36 -2.12
N ILE A 115 -2.27 0.30 -2.37
CA ILE A 115 -2.83 -1.06 -2.37
C ILE A 115 -3.40 -1.45 -1.00
N CYS A 116 -2.75 -1.00 0.09
CA CYS A 116 -3.23 -1.23 1.45
C CYS A 116 -4.46 -0.35 1.79
N ARG A 117 -4.59 0.84 1.17
CA ARG A 117 -5.73 1.75 1.37
C ARG A 117 -6.98 1.26 0.68
N LEU A 118 -6.81 0.77 -0.54
CA LEU A 118 -7.91 0.40 -1.42
C LEU A 118 -8.28 -1.10 -1.33
N HIS A 119 -7.58 -1.88 -0.49
CA HIS A 119 -7.86 -3.31 -0.33
C HIS A 119 -9.21 -3.53 0.38
N GLY A 120 -9.89 -4.60 -0.02
CA GLY A 120 -11.02 -5.15 0.74
C GLY A 120 -12.33 -5.21 -0.02
N ILE A 121 -12.71 -4.20 -0.78
CA ILE A 121 -13.99 -4.15 -1.50
C ILE A 121 -13.82 -4.44 -3.01
N PRO A 122 -14.86 -4.93 -3.70
CA PRO A 122 -14.86 -5.10 -5.14
C PRO A 122 -14.57 -3.79 -5.87
N HIS A 123 -13.91 -3.87 -7.01
CA HIS A 123 -13.49 -2.70 -7.76
C HIS A 123 -13.28 -2.99 -9.23
N GLU A 124 -13.18 -1.94 -9.99
CA GLU A 124 -12.85 -1.95 -11.41
C GLU A 124 -11.54 -1.20 -11.67
N LEU A 125 -10.83 -1.63 -12.70
CA LEU A 125 -9.74 -0.90 -13.32
C LEU A 125 -9.96 -0.91 -14.82
N HIS A 126 -9.87 0.25 -15.45
CA HIS A 126 -10.01 0.44 -16.89
C HIS A 126 -8.67 0.89 -17.49
N PRO A 127 -7.67 -0.01 -17.59
CA PRO A 127 -6.36 0.36 -18.11
C PRO A 127 -6.45 0.71 -19.61
N PRO A 128 -5.70 1.72 -20.08
CA PRO A 128 -5.71 2.09 -21.48
C PRO A 128 -5.40 0.88 -22.40
N GLN A 129 -6.16 0.72 -23.47
CA GLN A 129 -5.96 -0.31 -24.50
C GLN A 129 -6.02 -1.77 -23.96
N ARG A 130 -6.64 -2.00 -22.82
CA ARG A 130 -6.86 -3.34 -22.24
C ARG A 130 -8.31 -3.46 -21.78
N PRO A 131 -8.87 -4.69 -21.74
CA PRO A 131 -10.20 -4.88 -21.18
C PRO A 131 -10.25 -4.47 -19.70
N PRO A 132 -11.43 -4.06 -19.20
CA PRO A 132 -11.64 -3.80 -17.80
C PRO A 132 -11.25 -5.00 -16.93
N GLN A 133 -10.64 -4.72 -15.79
CA GLN A 133 -10.24 -5.71 -14.79
C GLN A 133 -11.14 -5.56 -13.58
N LEU A 134 -11.75 -6.64 -13.14
CA LEU A 134 -12.59 -6.67 -11.95
C LEU A 134 -11.84 -7.32 -10.81
N GLY A 135 -11.76 -6.64 -9.67
CA GLY A 135 -11.22 -7.18 -8.43
C GLY A 135 -12.37 -7.59 -7.50
N PRO A 136 -12.37 -8.81 -6.96
CA PRO A 136 -13.53 -9.36 -6.24
C PRO A 136 -13.71 -8.83 -4.81
N GLY A 137 -12.76 -8.10 -4.27
CA GLY A 137 -12.70 -7.80 -2.84
C GLY A 137 -11.92 -8.88 -2.06
N CYS A 138 -11.94 -8.81 -0.73
CA CYS A 138 -11.26 -9.76 0.15
C CYS A 138 -12.22 -10.82 0.70
N GLY A 139 -11.67 -11.87 1.33
CA GLY A 139 -12.48 -12.94 1.96
C GLY A 139 -13.46 -12.41 3.00
N GLU A 140 -13.04 -11.46 3.84
CA GLU A 140 -13.93 -10.83 4.83
C GLU A 140 -15.08 -10.05 4.19
N PHE A 141 -14.82 -9.35 3.09
CA PHE A 141 -15.90 -8.72 2.32
C PHE A 141 -16.89 -9.77 1.81
N HIS A 142 -16.42 -10.85 1.22
CA HIS A 142 -17.30 -11.91 0.72
C HIS A 142 -18.12 -12.56 1.82
N ARG A 143 -17.52 -12.79 2.99
CA ARG A 143 -18.21 -13.37 4.14
C ARG A 143 -19.35 -12.47 4.63
N ARG A 144 -19.15 -11.14 4.66
CA ARG A 144 -20.11 -10.17 5.22
C ARG A 144 -21.07 -9.60 4.19
N CYS A 145 -20.60 -9.35 2.98
CA CYS A 145 -21.31 -8.59 1.95
C CYS A 145 -21.42 -9.33 0.60
N GLY A 146 -20.96 -10.59 0.49
CA GLY A 146 -20.89 -11.32 -0.78
C GLY A 146 -22.23 -11.60 -1.46
N ARG A 147 -23.37 -11.33 -0.78
CA ARG A 147 -24.73 -11.44 -1.34
C ARG A 147 -25.34 -10.10 -1.73
N THR A 148 -24.62 -8.98 -1.56
CA THR A 148 -25.10 -7.67 -1.95
C THR A 148 -24.87 -7.43 -3.44
N ASN A 149 -25.71 -6.54 -4.02
CA ASN A 149 -25.52 -6.11 -5.39
C ASN A 149 -24.16 -5.41 -5.53
N TYR A 150 -23.54 -5.56 -6.71
CA TYR A 150 -22.31 -4.87 -7.01
C TYR A 150 -22.50 -3.36 -7.07
N HIS A 151 -21.69 -2.63 -6.34
CA HIS A 151 -21.58 -1.17 -6.41
C HIS A 151 -20.27 -0.82 -7.12
N ALA A 152 -20.37 -0.12 -8.24
CA ALA A 152 -19.20 0.24 -9.05
C ALA A 152 -18.19 1.08 -8.25
N PHE A 153 -16.94 0.66 -8.27
CA PHE A 153 -15.83 1.38 -7.69
C PHE A 153 -14.66 1.38 -8.68
N ASP A 154 -14.68 2.34 -9.59
CA ASP A 154 -13.57 2.52 -10.53
C ASP A 154 -12.38 3.19 -9.84
N ARG A 155 -11.29 2.45 -9.73
CA ARG A 155 -10.02 2.92 -9.15
C ARG A 155 -9.09 3.56 -10.18
N THR A 156 -9.44 3.52 -11.47
CA THR A 156 -8.58 4.01 -12.55
C THR A 156 -8.14 5.46 -12.37
N PRO A 157 -9.01 6.41 -12.00
CA PRO A 157 -8.59 7.79 -11.77
C PRO A 157 -7.56 7.91 -10.63
N LEU A 158 -7.74 7.16 -9.54
CA LEU A 158 -6.83 7.16 -8.39
C LEU A 158 -5.43 6.61 -8.75
N TYR A 159 -5.40 5.55 -9.57
CA TYR A 159 -4.15 5.01 -10.12
C TYR A 159 -3.48 6.01 -11.06
N GLY A 160 -4.26 6.72 -11.89
CA GLY A 160 -3.77 7.76 -12.78
C GLY A 160 -3.09 8.91 -12.04
N GLU A 161 -3.71 9.41 -10.98
CA GLU A 161 -3.16 10.48 -10.15
C GLU A 161 -1.86 10.07 -9.45
N LEU A 162 -1.81 8.86 -8.88
CA LEU A 162 -0.58 8.36 -8.27
C LEU A 162 0.52 8.15 -9.32
N ALA A 163 0.18 7.64 -10.49
CA ALA A 163 1.15 7.42 -11.58
C ALA A 163 1.72 8.74 -12.12
N ARG A 164 0.90 9.81 -12.21
CA ARG A 164 1.34 11.14 -12.59
C ARG A 164 2.34 11.69 -11.55
N LEU A 165 1.97 11.64 -10.26
CA LEU A 165 2.82 12.10 -9.18
C LEU A 165 4.14 11.32 -9.11
N GLU A 166 4.10 10.00 -9.30
CA GLU A 166 5.28 9.14 -9.40
C GLU A 166 6.20 9.56 -10.54
N ALA A 167 5.64 9.84 -11.73
CA ALA A 167 6.43 10.26 -12.89
C ALA A 167 7.15 11.58 -12.62
N GLU A 168 6.45 12.57 -12.05
CA GLU A 168 7.01 13.87 -11.68
C GLU A 168 8.11 13.74 -10.61
N CYS A 169 7.86 12.94 -9.57
CA CYS A 169 8.81 12.67 -8.51
C CYS A 169 10.09 12.01 -9.05
N ARG A 170 9.95 11.00 -9.90
CA ARG A 170 11.09 10.31 -10.51
C ARG A 170 11.88 11.22 -11.43
N GLN A 171 11.22 12.04 -12.23
CA GLN A 171 11.87 13.02 -13.08
C GLN A 171 12.68 14.03 -12.26
N ALA A 172 12.09 14.58 -11.20
CA ALA A 172 12.76 15.54 -10.30
C ALA A 172 13.98 14.93 -9.57
N LEU A 173 13.98 13.61 -9.36
CA LEU A 173 15.08 12.88 -8.72
C LEU A 173 16.09 12.29 -9.73
N GLY A 174 15.88 12.45 -11.02
CA GLY A 174 16.71 11.81 -12.05
C GLY A 174 16.63 10.27 -12.05
N ARG A 175 15.59 9.69 -11.45
CA ARG A 175 15.44 8.24 -11.28
C ARG A 175 14.69 7.63 -12.45
N ARG A 176 15.34 6.71 -13.17
CA ARG A 176 14.74 6.03 -14.35
C ARG A 176 14.09 4.69 -13.99
N ARG A 177 14.63 3.96 -13.04
CA ARG A 177 14.14 2.61 -12.69
C ARG A 177 12.91 2.68 -11.79
N LYS A 178 11.94 1.79 -12.06
CA LYS A 178 10.81 1.53 -11.16
C LYS A 178 11.30 0.68 -9.99
N ILE A 179 10.77 0.93 -8.83
CA ILE A 179 10.96 0.02 -7.68
C ILE A 179 9.93 -1.11 -7.72
N ARG A 180 10.21 -2.20 -7.04
CA ARG A 180 9.27 -3.27 -6.74
C ARG A 180 9.66 -3.84 -5.39
N MET A 181 8.96 -3.42 -4.35
CA MET A 181 9.34 -3.70 -2.96
C MET A 181 8.10 -4.05 -2.14
N THR A 182 8.23 -5.00 -1.22
CA THR A 182 7.28 -5.18 -0.12
C THR A 182 7.46 -4.10 0.93
N VAL A 183 6.50 -3.96 1.86
CA VAL A 183 6.64 -3.03 2.99
C VAL A 183 7.89 -3.35 3.82
N ALA A 184 8.19 -4.63 4.04
CA ALA A 184 9.38 -5.05 4.78
C ALA A 184 10.66 -4.56 4.11
N GLU A 185 10.79 -4.75 2.80
CA GLU A 185 11.94 -4.28 2.02
C GLU A 185 12.04 -2.74 2.02
N MET A 186 10.91 -2.03 1.91
CA MET A 186 10.88 -0.55 1.99
C MET A 186 11.40 -0.03 3.32
N LEU A 187 11.18 -0.75 4.42
CA LEU A 187 11.61 -0.35 5.76
C LEU A 187 13.07 -0.69 6.05
N LEU A 188 13.63 -1.70 5.38
CA LEU A 188 15.03 -2.10 5.49
C LEU A 188 15.95 -1.29 4.57
N THR A 189 15.41 -0.74 3.49
CA THR A 189 16.19 0.01 2.51
C THR A 189 16.29 1.46 2.93
N ASP A 190 17.48 1.97 3.22
CA ASP A 190 17.70 3.37 3.61
C ASP A 190 17.79 4.28 2.38
N GLU A 191 18.34 3.79 1.27
CA GLU A 191 18.39 4.49 -0.02
C GLU A 191 17.95 3.55 -1.14
N VAL A 192 17.02 4.00 -1.98
CA VAL A 192 16.74 3.31 -3.23
C VAL A 192 17.87 3.63 -4.18
N GLY A 193 18.69 2.63 -4.52
CA GLY A 193 19.84 2.75 -5.41
C GLY A 193 19.51 3.40 -6.77
N GLU A 194 20.53 3.91 -7.43
CA GLU A 194 20.45 4.53 -8.77
C GLU A 194 19.91 3.58 -9.85
#